data_c1121819da393d940db9f8871bbcecf4
#
_entry.id   c1121819da393d940db9f8871bbcecf4
#
_cell.length_a   1.000
_cell.length_b   1.000
_cell.length_c   1.000
_cell.angle_alpha   90.00
_cell.angle_beta   90.00
_cell.angle_gamma   90.00
#
_symmetry.space_group_name_H-M   'P 1'
#
loop_
_entity.id
_entity.type
_entity.pdbx_description
1 polymer ?
#
loop_
_entity_poly.entity_id
_entity_poly.type
_entity_poly.pdbx_seq_one_letter_code
_entity_poly.pdbx_strand_id
1 'polypeptide(L)'
;SGVLALGEGGTVLHIGDAAGQTRHVLDVIKITLEAAGATLADVAMNHIFLKDLADYAAFNAVYAEYFPGAKPARYCLKTELVKPDCLVEIASVAHIA
;
A
#
# COMPACT_ATOMS: atom_id res chain seq x y z
N SER A 1 -10.24 1.20 5.23
CA SER A 1 -10.09 -0.22 4.94
C SER A 1 -8.74 -0.50 4.26
N GLY A 2 -8.31 -1.75 4.28
CA GLY A 2 -7.06 -2.14 3.67
C GLY A 2 -7.17 -2.34 2.16
N VAL A 3 -6.11 -2.00 1.43
CA VAL A 3 -6.03 -2.15 -0.03
C VAL A 3 -5.03 -3.25 -0.37
N LEU A 4 -5.44 -4.15 -1.24
CA LEU A 4 -4.65 -5.27 -1.73
C LEU A 4 -4.47 -5.15 -3.24
N ALA A 5 -3.48 -5.84 -3.79
CA ALA A 5 -3.22 -5.85 -5.24
C ALA A 5 -4.20 -6.79 -5.95
N LEU A 6 -5.46 -6.38 -6.03
CA LEU A 6 -6.53 -7.17 -6.64
C LEU A 6 -7.04 -6.49 -7.90
N GLY A 7 -7.24 -7.28 -8.93
CA GLY A 7 -7.86 -6.86 -10.15
C GLY A 7 -9.33 -7.23 -10.19
N GLU A 8 -9.88 -7.20 -11.39
CA GLU A 8 -11.27 -7.53 -11.64
C GLU A 8 -11.59 -8.96 -11.18
N GLY A 9 -12.72 -9.13 -10.53
CA GLY A 9 -13.14 -10.44 -10.02
C GLY A 9 -12.34 -10.92 -8.80
N GLY A 10 -11.52 -10.05 -8.19
CA GLY A 10 -10.73 -10.41 -7.03
C GLY A 10 -9.46 -11.20 -7.38
N THR A 11 -9.04 -11.19 -8.64
CA THR A 11 -7.80 -11.84 -9.08
C THR A 11 -6.59 -11.11 -8.52
N VAL A 12 -5.65 -11.85 -7.95
CA VAL A 12 -4.42 -11.26 -7.44
C VAL A 12 -3.52 -10.84 -8.60
N LEU A 13 -3.05 -9.60 -8.55
CA LEU A 13 -2.15 -9.03 -9.55
C LEU A 13 -0.70 -9.13 -9.08
N HIS A 14 0.23 -9.18 -10.04
CA HIS A 14 1.66 -9.18 -9.76
C HIS A 14 2.08 -10.29 -8.78
N ILE A 15 1.60 -11.51 -9.01
CA ILE A 15 1.94 -12.66 -8.16
C ILE A 15 3.45 -12.84 -8.09
N GLY A 16 3.99 -12.99 -6.87
CA GLY A 16 5.43 -13.15 -6.65
C GLY A 16 6.24 -11.87 -6.77
N ASP A 17 5.59 -10.72 -6.98
CA ASP A 17 6.27 -9.43 -7.20
C ASP A 17 5.80 -8.41 -6.16
N ALA A 18 6.51 -8.35 -5.05
CA ALA A 18 6.16 -7.43 -3.96
C ALA A 18 6.23 -5.97 -4.38
N ALA A 19 7.21 -5.59 -5.19
CA ALA A 19 7.32 -4.21 -5.70
C ALA A 19 6.13 -3.86 -6.59
N GLY A 20 5.75 -4.75 -7.50
CA GLY A 20 4.59 -4.55 -8.36
C GLY A 20 3.29 -4.45 -7.57
N GLN A 21 3.11 -5.32 -6.56
CA GLN A 21 1.93 -5.24 -5.70
C GLN A 21 1.90 -3.95 -4.91
N THR A 22 3.03 -3.51 -4.37
CA THR A 22 3.11 -2.25 -3.62
C THR A 22 2.74 -1.07 -4.51
N ARG A 23 3.26 -1.04 -5.74
CA ARG A 23 2.95 0.04 -6.68
C ARG A 23 1.47 0.08 -7.00
N HIS A 24 0.88 -1.07 -7.26
CA HIS A 24 -0.56 -1.15 -7.55
C HIS A 24 -1.39 -0.64 -6.37
N VAL A 25 -1.08 -1.10 -5.17
CA VAL A 25 -1.79 -0.71 -3.94
C VAL A 25 -1.70 0.80 -3.73
N LEU A 26 -0.50 1.38 -3.87
CA LEU A 26 -0.31 2.82 -3.67
C LEU A 26 -0.96 3.65 -4.77
N ASP A 27 -0.99 3.15 -6.01
CA ASP A 27 -1.71 3.81 -7.10
C ASP A 27 -3.21 3.84 -6.82
N VAL A 28 -3.80 2.75 -6.32
CA VAL A 28 -5.22 2.71 -5.95
C VAL A 28 -5.51 3.69 -4.82
N ILE A 29 -4.66 3.74 -3.80
CA ILE A 29 -4.83 4.68 -2.69
C ILE A 29 -4.76 6.13 -3.22
N LYS A 30 -3.79 6.43 -4.08
CA LYS A 30 -3.65 7.75 -4.67
C LYS A 30 -4.90 8.17 -5.44
N ILE A 31 -5.40 7.29 -6.31
CA ILE A 31 -6.60 7.57 -7.10
C ILE A 31 -7.82 7.77 -6.20
N THR A 32 -7.96 6.94 -5.17
CA THR A 32 -9.08 7.04 -4.22
C THR A 32 -9.04 8.36 -3.46
N LEU A 33 -7.86 8.79 -3.01
CA LEU A 33 -7.71 10.07 -2.33
C LEU A 33 -8.04 11.25 -3.25
N GLU A 34 -7.55 11.20 -4.48
CA GLU A 34 -7.80 12.28 -5.45
C GLU A 34 -9.28 12.39 -5.78
N ALA A 35 -9.99 11.26 -5.86
CA ALA A 35 -11.43 11.27 -6.05
C ALA A 35 -12.19 11.90 -4.88
N ALA A 36 -11.61 11.87 -3.69
CA ALA A 36 -12.19 12.48 -2.49
C ALA A 36 -11.69 13.91 -2.25
N GLY A 37 -10.90 14.47 -3.15
CA GLY A 37 -10.38 15.83 -3.01
C GLY A 37 -9.11 15.93 -2.17
N ALA A 38 -8.42 14.83 -1.95
CA ALA A 38 -7.18 14.79 -1.18
C ALA A 38 -6.01 14.33 -2.06
N THR A 39 -4.81 14.30 -1.49
CA THR A 39 -3.62 13.78 -2.16
C THR A 39 -2.81 12.92 -1.19
N LEU A 40 -1.77 12.27 -1.68
CA LEU A 40 -0.87 11.50 -0.82
C LEU A 40 -0.22 12.36 0.27
N ALA A 41 -0.05 13.66 0.02
CA ALA A 41 0.49 14.58 1.02
C ALA A 41 -0.41 14.73 2.25
N ASP A 42 -1.70 14.42 2.11
CA ASP A 42 -2.67 14.49 3.21
C ASP A 42 -2.71 13.23 4.07
N VAL A 43 -1.96 12.19 3.70
CA VAL A 43 -1.92 10.94 4.46
C VAL A 43 -1.18 11.18 5.77
N ALA A 44 -1.83 10.89 6.89
CA ALA A 44 -1.28 11.07 8.23
C ALA A 44 -0.68 9.77 8.78
N MET A 45 -1.24 8.62 8.40
CA MET A 45 -0.84 7.33 8.92
C MET A 45 -1.03 6.24 7.88
N ASN A 46 -0.04 5.37 7.75
CA ASN A 46 -0.14 4.15 6.95
C ASN A 46 0.03 2.92 7.85
N HIS A 47 -0.92 2.00 7.74
CA HIS A 47 -0.84 0.69 8.37
C HIS A 47 -0.42 -0.30 7.28
N ILE A 48 0.76 -0.89 7.41
CA ILE A 48 1.36 -1.72 6.38
C ILE A 48 1.46 -3.17 6.88
N PHE A 49 0.97 -4.09 6.07
CA PHE A 49 0.99 -5.51 6.38
C PHE A 49 1.72 -6.25 5.27
N LEU A 50 2.79 -6.96 5.63
CA LEU A 50 3.56 -7.79 4.70
C LEU A 50 3.39 -9.24 5.07
N LYS A 51 3.21 -10.10 4.07
CA LYS A 51 3.13 -11.53 4.29
C LYS A 51 4.49 -12.10 4.71
N ASP A 52 5.58 -11.55 4.15
CA ASP A 52 6.93 -12.00 4.40
C ASP A 52 7.86 -10.79 4.56
N LEU A 53 8.64 -10.77 5.62
CA LEU A 53 9.58 -9.66 5.87
C LEU A 53 10.73 -9.64 4.85
N ALA A 54 10.96 -10.72 4.11
CA ALA A 54 11.91 -10.72 3.00
C ALA A 54 11.53 -9.71 1.92
N ASP A 55 10.26 -9.31 1.84
CA ASP A 55 9.77 -8.34 0.86
C ASP A 55 9.89 -6.89 1.34
N TYR A 56 10.40 -6.66 2.55
CA TYR A 56 10.44 -5.32 3.13
C TYR A 56 11.24 -4.33 2.29
N ALA A 57 12.42 -4.74 1.82
CA ALA A 57 13.28 -3.84 1.03
C ALA A 57 12.62 -3.43 -0.29
N ALA A 58 12.02 -4.39 -1.00
CA ALA A 58 11.32 -4.12 -2.26
C ALA A 58 10.11 -3.22 -2.04
N PHE A 59 9.32 -3.50 -0.99
CA PHE A 59 8.19 -2.65 -0.60
C PHE A 59 8.67 -1.23 -0.31
N ASN A 60 9.70 -1.10 0.50
CA ASN A 60 10.15 0.20 1.00
C ASN A 60 10.69 1.09 -0.12
N ALA A 61 11.36 0.51 -1.10
CA ALA A 61 11.87 1.25 -2.26
C ALA A 61 10.73 1.89 -3.06
N VAL A 62 9.63 1.16 -3.28
CA VAL A 62 8.46 1.70 -3.97
C VAL A 62 7.74 2.71 -3.09
N TYR A 63 7.56 2.41 -1.82
CA TYR A 63 6.91 3.31 -0.85
C TYR A 63 7.59 4.70 -0.85
N ALA A 64 8.91 4.73 -0.89
CA ALA A 64 9.67 5.98 -0.89
C ALA A 64 9.40 6.84 -2.12
N GLU A 65 9.02 6.23 -3.24
CA GLU A 65 8.66 6.98 -4.46
C GLU A 65 7.35 7.74 -4.27
N TYR A 66 6.42 7.20 -3.50
CA TYR A 66 5.08 7.80 -3.29
C TYR A 66 5.05 8.78 -2.13
N PHE A 67 5.97 8.65 -1.20
CA PHE A 67 6.07 9.52 -0.03
C PHE A 67 7.49 10.09 0.09
N PRO A 68 7.88 10.96 -0.87
CA PRO A 68 9.19 11.59 -0.86
C PRO A 68 9.26 12.74 0.11
N GLY A 69 9.88 13.20 0.84
CA GLY A 69 9.85 14.35 1.73
C GLY A 69 9.35 14.00 3.12
N ALA A 70 8.49 14.83 3.68
CA ALA A 70 7.89 14.59 4.97
C ALA A 70 6.99 13.36 4.90
N LYS A 71 7.35 12.30 5.62
CA LYS A 71 6.65 11.02 5.53
C LYS A 71 5.57 10.93 6.60
N PRO A 72 4.43 10.27 6.28
CA PRO A 72 3.41 10.00 7.30
C PRO A 72 3.95 9.03 8.35
N ALA A 73 3.31 9.03 9.51
CA ALA A 73 3.56 8.00 10.49
C ALA A 73 3.18 6.64 9.88
N ARG A 74 3.88 5.59 10.28
CA ARG A 74 3.56 4.25 9.79
C ARG A 74 4.02 3.18 10.75
N TYR A 75 3.42 2.00 10.63
CA TYR A 75 4.04 0.78 11.14
C TYR A 75 3.91 -0.32 10.08
N CYS A 76 4.79 -1.29 10.16
CA CYS A 76 4.83 -2.39 9.22
C CYS A 76 4.90 -3.69 10.01
N LEU A 77 3.92 -4.56 9.81
CA LEU A 77 3.80 -5.84 10.52
C LEU A 77 3.81 -6.99 9.53
N LYS A 78 4.37 -8.12 9.97
CA LYS A 78 4.24 -9.38 9.24
C LYS A 78 2.96 -10.06 9.67
N THR A 79 2.14 -10.49 8.70
CA THR A 79 0.91 -11.24 8.99
C THR A 79 0.45 -11.99 7.74
N GLU A 80 -0.43 -12.96 7.94
CA GLU A 80 -1.13 -13.60 6.84
C GLU A 80 -2.15 -12.63 6.25
N LEU A 81 -2.31 -12.64 4.92
CA LEU A 81 -3.26 -11.81 4.23
C LEU A 81 -4.44 -12.66 3.74
N VAL A 82 -5.53 -11.99 3.40
CA VAL A 82 -6.79 -12.68 3.08
C VAL A 82 -6.68 -13.60 1.87
N LYS A 83 -5.75 -13.32 0.94
CA LYS A 83 -5.50 -14.19 -0.21
C LYS A 83 -4.04 -14.66 -0.19
N PRO A 84 -3.77 -15.94 -0.48
CA PRO A 84 -2.41 -16.50 -0.35
C PRO A 84 -1.36 -15.81 -1.21
N ASP A 85 -1.72 -15.31 -2.38
CA ASP A 85 -0.78 -14.68 -3.30
C ASP A 85 -0.61 -13.18 -3.06
N CYS A 86 -1.35 -12.60 -2.12
CA CYS A 86 -1.14 -11.21 -1.71
C CYS A 86 0.06 -11.12 -0.79
N LEU A 87 0.98 -10.23 -1.12
CA LEU A 87 2.22 -10.02 -0.38
C LEU A 87 2.18 -8.74 0.46
N VAL A 88 1.33 -7.78 0.09
CA VAL A 88 1.27 -6.46 0.70
C VAL A 88 -0.19 -6.03 0.86
N GLU A 89 -0.49 -5.42 1.99
CA GLU A 89 -1.75 -4.72 2.23
C GLU A 89 -1.44 -3.39 2.91
N ILE A 90 -2.10 -2.31 2.50
CA ILE A 90 -1.91 -0.99 3.12
C ILE A 90 -3.27 -0.38 3.43
N ALA A 91 -3.41 0.12 4.66
CA ALA A 91 -4.57 0.93 5.06
C ALA A 91 -4.06 2.33 5.40
N SER A 92 -4.59 3.34 4.73
CA SER A 92 -4.16 4.72 4.89
C SER A 92 -5.25 5.55 5.58
N VAL A 93 -4.83 6.48 6.41
CA VAL A 93 -5.70 7.49 7.01
C VAL A 93 -5.21 8.85 6.56
N ALA A 94 -6.09 9.64 5.95
CA ALA A 94 -5.76 10.97 5.47
C ALA A 94 -6.59 12.02 6.21
N HIS A 95 -5.99 13.19 6.38
CA HIS A 95 -6.66 14.36 6.93
C HIS A 95 -6.67 15.47 5.90
N ILE A 96 -7.87 15.93 5.55
CA ILE A 96 -8.05 17.07 4.66
C ILE A 96 -8.28 18.29 5.53
N ALA A 97 -7.40 19.28 5.39
CA ALA A 97 -7.48 20.52 6.18
C ALA A 97 -8.65 21.40 5.73
#